data_de983a179120762447f0d5c5b99cbdaf
#
_entry.id   de983a179120762447f0d5c5b99cbdaf
#
_cell.length_a   1.000
_cell.length_b   1.000
_cell.length_c   1.000
_cell.angle_alpha   90.00
_cell.angle_beta   90.00
_cell.angle_gamma   90.00
#
_symmetry.space_group_name_H-M   'P 1'
#
loop_
_entity.id
_entity.type
_entity.pdbx_description
1 polymer ?
#
loop_
_entity_poly.entity_id
_entity_poly.type
_entity_poly.pdbx_seq_one_letter_code
_entity_poly.pdbx_strand_id
1 'polypeptide(L)'
;PEEEITSLIIEKGQEDIRFKLEENTWKIFKNQTSYPVNNSRWSGITFLIKEPVIQRTVSSKGETVLGNFGLDEPKFTAKIVLKKQLGYENLKISFGDLSPDGTYQYVRLNNDLNIYALNTSFGNALKFLIESPPLPDWVYSFDKKNINEILIYNSGNLIQAYGRNIFTEDDKRWKICDISIDELTGKPYTEEEPCEGNEFSEISHIEEILDLMKNPKIEDIVVAGLETE
;
A
#
# COMPACT_ATOMS: atom_id res chain seq x y z
N PRO A 1 14.05 -23.51 15.21
CA PRO A 1 13.76 -22.08 15.38
C PRO A 1 13.64 -21.48 14.02
N GLU A 2 12.45 -21.00 13.75
CA GLU A 2 12.14 -20.49 12.43
C GLU A 2 12.87 -19.15 12.22
N GLU A 3 13.63 -19.06 11.13
CA GLU A 3 14.18 -17.80 10.66
C GLU A 3 12.98 -16.94 10.23
N GLU A 4 12.87 -15.75 10.78
CA GLU A 4 11.79 -14.83 10.50
C GLU A 4 12.30 -13.66 9.68
N ILE A 5 11.66 -13.41 8.52
CA ILE A 5 11.93 -12.21 7.73
C ILE A 5 11.32 -11.03 8.45
N THR A 6 12.13 -10.03 8.78
CA THR A 6 11.67 -8.83 9.50
C THR A 6 11.68 -7.57 8.63
N SER A 7 12.44 -7.58 7.51
CA SER A 7 12.46 -6.46 6.58
C SER A 7 12.79 -6.92 5.17
N LEU A 8 12.22 -6.23 4.20
CA LEU A 8 12.50 -6.35 2.77
C LEU A 8 12.61 -4.96 2.18
N ILE A 9 13.71 -4.67 1.50
CA ILE A 9 13.92 -3.43 0.74
C ILE A 9 14.21 -3.84 -0.70
N ILE A 10 13.49 -3.26 -1.66
CA ILE A 10 13.72 -3.48 -3.07
C ILE A 10 14.10 -2.15 -3.71
N GLU A 11 15.24 -2.13 -4.40
CA GLU A 11 15.82 -0.93 -5.03
C GLU A 11 15.92 -1.15 -6.54
N LYS A 12 15.40 -0.18 -7.33
CA LYS A 12 15.44 -0.19 -8.80
C LYS A 12 15.78 1.21 -9.31
N GLY A 13 17.01 1.41 -9.73
CA GLY A 13 17.51 2.74 -10.10
C GLY A 13 17.49 3.71 -8.92
N GLN A 14 16.67 4.75 -9.01
CA GLN A 14 16.47 5.73 -7.93
C GLN A 14 15.24 5.46 -7.08
N GLU A 15 14.47 4.46 -7.43
CA GLU A 15 13.26 4.07 -6.69
C GLU A 15 13.59 3.00 -5.65
N ASP A 16 13.03 3.13 -4.46
CA ASP A 16 13.06 2.10 -3.44
C ASP A 16 11.70 1.93 -2.77
N ILE A 17 11.42 0.70 -2.37
CA ILE A 17 10.28 0.39 -1.52
C ILE A 17 10.74 -0.44 -0.33
N ARG A 18 10.21 -0.13 0.84
CA ARG A 18 10.61 -0.77 2.10
C ARG A 18 9.41 -1.38 2.79
N PHE A 19 9.56 -2.63 3.17
CA PHE A 19 8.61 -3.36 3.97
C PHE A 19 9.26 -3.77 5.28
N LYS A 20 8.54 -3.65 6.39
CA LYS A 20 9.04 -4.03 7.71
C LYS A 20 7.92 -4.67 8.51
N LEU A 21 8.29 -5.70 9.26
CA LEU A 21 7.41 -6.33 10.22
C LEU A 21 7.48 -5.57 11.54
N GLU A 22 6.39 -4.95 11.95
CA GLU A 22 6.24 -4.27 13.23
C GLU A 22 4.98 -4.76 13.93
N GLU A 23 5.09 -5.15 15.19
CA GLU A 23 3.97 -5.64 15.99
C GLU A 23 3.16 -6.75 15.29
N ASN A 24 3.86 -7.69 14.65
CA ASN A 24 3.29 -8.79 13.85
C ASN A 24 2.50 -8.34 12.60
N THR A 25 2.65 -7.10 12.17
CA THR A 25 2.00 -6.56 10.97
C THR A 25 3.05 -6.07 9.99
N TRP A 26 2.95 -6.48 8.73
CA TRP A 26 3.78 -5.95 7.67
C TRP A 26 3.31 -4.56 7.28
N LYS A 27 4.28 -3.63 7.19
CA LYS A 27 4.04 -2.24 6.82
C LYS A 27 4.93 -1.82 5.65
N ILE A 28 4.39 -0.96 4.78
CA ILE A 28 5.12 -0.24 3.74
C ILE A 28 5.63 1.05 4.34
N PHE A 29 6.90 1.36 4.13
CA PHE A 29 7.52 2.62 4.56
C PHE A 29 7.78 3.51 3.35
N LYS A 30 7.24 4.72 3.39
CA LYS A 30 7.47 5.78 2.39
C LYS A 30 7.54 7.12 3.12
N ASN A 31 8.58 7.92 2.87
CA ASN A 31 8.71 9.29 3.40
C ASN A 31 8.48 9.43 4.92
N GLN A 32 9.10 8.56 5.73
CA GLN A 32 9.02 8.54 7.21
C GLN A 32 7.68 8.05 7.79
N THR A 33 6.71 7.75 6.97
CA THR A 33 5.42 7.20 7.42
C THR A 33 5.29 5.72 7.04
N SER A 34 4.52 4.98 7.82
CA SER A 34 4.27 3.57 7.57
C SER A 34 2.77 3.28 7.44
N TYR A 35 2.44 2.37 6.53
CA TYR A 35 1.08 1.90 6.27
C TYR A 35 1.04 0.38 6.31
N PRO A 36 -0.03 -0.23 6.82
CA PRO A 36 -0.17 -1.67 6.74
C PRO A 36 -0.25 -2.10 5.27
N VAL A 37 0.33 -3.26 4.95
CA VAL A 37 0.17 -3.84 3.61
C VAL A 37 -1.27 -4.35 3.41
N ASN A 38 -1.72 -4.40 2.17
CA ASN A 38 -2.91 -5.15 1.82
C ASN A 38 -2.62 -6.64 1.99
N ASN A 39 -3.23 -7.29 2.99
CA ASN A 39 -2.92 -8.66 3.36
C ASN A 39 -3.21 -9.67 2.24
N SER A 40 -4.23 -9.44 1.42
CA SER A 40 -4.57 -10.34 0.31
C SER A 40 -3.50 -10.33 -0.79
N ARG A 41 -2.87 -9.18 -1.03
CA ARG A 41 -1.79 -8.98 -2.02
C ARG A 41 -0.41 -9.32 -1.46
N TRP A 42 -0.24 -9.23 -0.14
CA TRP A 42 1.01 -9.57 0.55
C TRP A 42 1.13 -11.06 0.85
N SER A 43 0.01 -11.77 0.91
CA SER A 43 -0.04 -13.20 1.22
C SER A 43 0.86 -13.99 0.26
N GLY A 44 1.70 -14.85 0.84
CA GLY A 44 2.65 -15.68 0.10
C GLY A 44 3.99 -15.01 -0.25
N ILE A 45 4.12 -13.68 -0.18
CA ILE A 45 5.38 -12.98 -0.48
C ILE A 45 6.49 -13.40 0.49
N THR A 46 6.21 -13.43 1.79
CA THR A 46 7.17 -13.86 2.80
C THR A 46 7.59 -15.31 2.64
N PHE A 47 6.65 -16.18 2.26
CA PHE A 47 6.95 -17.58 1.94
C PHE A 47 7.85 -17.71 0.72
N LEU A 48 7.55 -16.98 -0.36
CA LEU A 48 8.35 -16.97 -1.57
C LEU A 48 9.79 -16.51 -1.30
N ILE A 49 9.96 -15.48 -0.48
CA ILE A 49 11.28 -14.88 -0.19
C ILE A 49 12.11 -15.79 0.74
N LYS A 50 11.48 -16.55 1.62
CA LYS A 50 12.15 -17.35 2.63
C LYS A 50 13.00 -18.46 2.03
N GLU A 51 12.55 -19.07 0.95
CA GLU A 51 13.21 -20.22 0.33
C GLU A 51 13.37 -20.05 -1.19
N PRO A 52 14.24 -19.12 -1.66
CA PRO A 52 14.52 -19.01 -3.08
C PRO A 52 15.22 -20.28 -3.57
N VAL A 53 14.61 -20.97 -4.51
CA VAL A 53 15.18 -22.22 -5.05
C VAL A 53 16.25 -21.89 -6.08
N ILE A 54 17.50 -22.09 -5.71
CA ILE A 54 18.64 -22.02 -6.65
C ILE A 54 18.58 -23.24 -7.57
N GLN A 55 18.36 -22.98 -8.86
CA GLN A 55 18.30 -24.06 -9.85
C GLN A 55 19.70 -24.58 -10.23
N ARG A 56 20.64 -23.68 -10.37
CA ARG A 56 22.04 -24.02 -10.65
C ARG A 56 22.99 -22.88 -10.32
N THR A 57 24.24 -23.23 -10.04
CA THR A 57 25.39 -22.31 -10.08
C THR A 57 25.87 -22.19 -11.52
N VAL A 58 25.86 -20.98 -12.07
CA VAL A 58 26.20 -20.71 -13.47
C VAL A 58 27.68 -20.47 -13.66
N SER A 59 28.28 -19.72 -12.74
CA SER A 59 29.71 -19.42 -12.75
C SER A 59 30.25 -19.27 -11.35
N SER A 60 31.49 -19.71 -11.15
CA SER A 60 32.28 -19.54 -9.92
C SER A 60 33.55 -18.74 -10.15
N LYS A 61 33.70 -18.01 -11.25
CA LYS A 61 34.94 -17.33 -11.68
C LYS A 61 34.99 -15.84 -11.37
N GLY A 62 34.37 -15.38 -10.29
CA GLY A 62 34.62 -14.04 -9.76
C GLY A 62 34.09 -12.86 -10.62
N GLU A 63 34.51 -11.66 -10.24
CA GLU A 63 33.99 -10.38 -10.70
C GLU A 63 34.12 -10.12 -12.23
N THR A 64 35.15 -10.67 -12.87
CA THR A 64 35.45 -10.44 -14.29
C THR A 64 34.35 -10.93 -15.26
N VAL A 65 33.34 -11.63 -14.76
CA VAL A 65 32.27 -12.24 -15.57
C VAL A 65 30.91 -11.58 -15.32
N LEU A 66 30.81 -10.66 -14.35
CA LEU A 66 29.53 -10.07 -13.94
C LEU A 66 28.79 -9.38 -15.09
N GLY A 67 29.51 -8.67 -15.97
CA GLY A 67 28.92 -7.98 -17.13
C GLY A 67 28.21 -8.91 -18.11
N ASN A 68 28.66 -10.17 -18.24
CA ASN A 68 28.01 -11.14 -19.13
C ASN A 68 26.63 -11.58 -18.63
N PHE A 69 26.28 -11.25 -17.40
CA PHE A 69 25.03 -11.62 -16.75
C PHE A 69 24.22 -10.39 -16.28
N GLY A 70 24.65 -9.17 -16.68
CA GLY A 70 24.03 -7.92 -16.24
C GLY A 70 24.10 -7.67 -14.73
N LEU A 71 25.14 -8.19 -14.05
CA LEU A 71 25.32 -8.11 -12.60
C LEU A 71 26.36 -7.08 -12.18
N ASP A 72 27.07 -6.44 -13.09
CA ASP A 72 27.86 -5.23 -12.91
C ASP A 72 26.94 -4.01 -12.66
N GLU A 73 25.82 -3.92 -13.38
CA GLU A 73 24.74 -2.96 -13.16
C GLU A 73 23.41 -3.71 -12.99
N PRO A 74 23.09 -4.18 -11.77
CA PRO A 74 21.90 -4.99 -11.54
C PRO A 74 20.61 -4.24 -11.89
N LYS A 75 19.65 -4.91 -12.51
CA LYS A 75 18.34 -4.32 -12.86
C LYS A 75 17.55 -3.89 -11.65
N PHE A 76 17.70 -4.61 -10.55
CA PHE A 76 17.20 -4.27 -9.23
C PHE A 76 17.92 -5.10 -8.17
N THR A 77 17.76 -4.69 -6.92
CA THR A 77 18.35 -5.36 -5.76
C THR A 77 17.29 -5.58 -4.69
N ALA A 78 17.28 -6.75 -4.07
CA ALA A 78 16.47 -7.02 -2.87
C ALA A 78 17.40 -7.19 -1.66
N LYS A 79 17.10 -6.47 -0.58
CA LYS A 79 17.79 -6.60 0.73
C LYS A 79 16.80 -7.15 1.74
N ILE A 80 17.11 -8.29 2.32
CA ILE A 80 16.25 -9.02 3.25
C ILE A 80 16.96 -9.07 4.60
N VAL A 81 16.23 -8.75 5.67
CA VAL A 81 16.71 -8.91 7.04
C VAL A 81 16.01 -10.10 7.66
N LEU A 82 16.80 -11.09 8.06
CA LEU A 82 16.37 -12.31 8.72
C LEU A 82 16.68 -12.23 10.20
N LYS A 83 15.70 -12.49 11.05
CA LYS A 83 15.89 -12.68 12.49
C LYS A 83 16.28 -14.12 12.72
N LYS A 84 17.42 -14.32 13.40
CA LYS A 84 17.94 -15.62 13.83
C LYS A 84 17.99 -15.71 15.35
N GLN A 85 18.27 -16.91 15.90
CA GLN A 85 18.38 -17.10 17.35
C GLN A 85 19.41 -16.18 18.01
N LEU A 86 20.52 -15.86 17.32
CA LEU A 86 21.65 -15.09 17.83
C LEU A 86 21.79 -13.73 17.12
N GLY A 87 20.70 -13.10 16.67
CA GLY A 87 20.74 -11.78 16.06
C GLY A 87 20.06 -11.71 14.70
N TYR A 88 20.61 -10.86 13.82
CA TYR A 88 20.04 -10.63 12.48
C TYR A 88 21.08 -10.97 11.40
N GLU A 89 20.59 -11.50 10.28
CA GLU A 89 21.38 -11.69 9.08
C GLU A 89 20.81 -10.84 7.95
N ASN A 90 21.72 -10.20 7.19
CA ASN A 90 21.36 -9.42 6.01
C ASN A 90 21.68 -10.23 4.76
N LEU A 91 20.68 -10.46 3.93
CA LEU A 91 20.82 -11.09 2.61
C LEU A 91 20.54 -10.03 1.54
N LYS A 92 21.53 -9.80 0.67
CA LYS A 92 21.39 -8.98 -0.52
C LYS A 92 21.34 -9.87 -1.76
N ILE A 93 20.31 -9.73 -2.58
CA ILE A 93 20.18 -10.43 -3.86
C ILE A 93 20.22 -9.36 -4.96
N SER A 94 21.22 -9.43 -5.82
CA SER A 94 21.32 -8.58 -7.01
C SER A 94 20.80 -9.34 -8.22
N PHE A 95 19.88 -8.76 -8.98
CA PHE A 95 19.22 -9.37 -10.13
C PHE A 95 19.76 -8.78 -11.43
N GLY A 96 20.35 -9.63 -12.25
CA GLY A 96 20.89 -9.30 -13.56
C GLY A 96 19.94 -9.64 -14.72
N ASP A 97 20.51 -10.13 -15.81
CA ASP A 97 19.78 -10.48 -17.02
C ASP A 97 18.99 -11.78 -16.91
N LEU A 98 18.05 -11.95 -17.81
CA LEU A 98 17.37 -13.23 -18.02
C LEU A 98 18.28 -14.17 -18.82
N SER A 99 18.09 -15.49 -18.64
CA SER A 99 18.65 -16.48 -19.55
C SER A 99 18.08 -16.30 -20.97
N PRO A 100 18.77 -16.77 -22.03
CA PRO A 100 18.31 -16.58 -23.40
C PRO A 100 16.91 -17.15 -23.69
N ASP A 101 16.50 -18.16 -22.96
CA ASP A 101 15.15 -18.78 -23.04
C ASP A 101 14.12 -18.12 -22.13
N GLY A 102 14.53 -17.10 -21.32
CA GLY A 102 13.66 -16.39 -20.38
C GLY A 102 13.25 -17.20 -19.14
N THR A 103 13.70 -18.44 -19.00
CA THR A 103 13.28 -19.33 -17.90
C THR A 103 13.89 -18.94 -16.55
N TYR A 104 15.13 -18.47 -16.58
CA TYR A 104 15.90 -18.12 -15.40
C TYR A 104 16.33 -16.67 -15.41
N GLN A 105 16.58 -16.14 -14.21
CA GLN A 105 17.24 -14.85 -14.02
C GLN A 105 18.55 -15.07 -13.27
N TYR A 106 19.60 -14.42 -13.75
CA TYR A 106 20.91 -14.48 -13.10
C TYR A 106 20.93 -13.60 -11.87
N VAL A 107 21.46 -14.15 -10.77
CA VAL A 107 21.54 -13.43 -9.50
C VAL A 107 22.88 -13.62 -8.81
N ARG A 108 23.22 -12.65 -7.99
CA ARG A 108 24.34 -12.70 -7.06
C ARG A 108 23.85 -12.51 -5.64
N LEU A 109 24.32 -13.35 -4.72
CA LEU A 109 23.99 -13.29 -3.30
C LEU A 109 25.10 -12.57 -2.53
N ASN A 110 24.77 -11.50 -1.82
CA ASN A 110 25.75 -10.68 -1.08
C ASN A 110 26.95 -10.31 -1.98
N ASN A 111 28.15 -10.56 -1.48
CA ASN A 111 29.40 -10.41 -2.22
C ASN A 111 29.98 -11.76 -2.67
N ASP A 112 29.13 -12.79 -2.78
CA ASP A 112 29.57 -14.10 -3.27
C ASP A 112 30.15 -13.96 -4.69
N LEU A 113 31.19 -14.73 -4.96
CA LEU A 113 31.81 -14.80 -6.28
C LEU A 113 31.00 -15.66 -7.26
N ASN A 114 30.06 -16.43 -6.75
CA ASN A 114 29.21 -17.29 -7.57
C ASN A 114 28.05 -16.53 -8.18
N ILE A 115 27.70 -16.90 -9.41
CA ILE A 115 26.50 -16.46 -10.09
C ILE A 115 25.52 -17.63 -10.10
N TYR A 116 24.32 -17.35 -9.68
CA TYR A 116 23.24 -18.33 -9.58
C TYR A 116 22.15 -18.05 -10.61
N ALA A 117 21.39 -19.06 -10.95
CA ALA A 117 20.17 -18.95 -11.74
C ALA A 117 18.97 -19.28 -10.84
N LEU A 118 18.06 -18.33 -10.71
CA LEU A 118 16.76 -18.50 -10.07
C LEU A 118 15.67 -18.54 -11.12
N ASN A 119 14.54 -19.19 -10.80
CA ASN A 119 13.38 -19.11 -11.67
C ASN A 119 12.92 -17.66 -11.84
N THR A 120 12.61 -17.25 -13.05
CA THR A 120 12.19 -15.87 -13.39
C THR A 120 10.98 -15.40 -12.56
N SER A 121 10.08 -16.30 -12.18
CA SER A 121 8.90 -15.97 -11.36
C SER A 121 9.28 -15.34 -10.01
N PHE A 122 10.40 -15.75 -9.41
CA PHE A 122 10.89 -15.17 -8.16
C PHE A 122 11.27 -13.70 -8.33
N GLY A 123 12.10 -13.39 -9.35
CA GLY A 123 12.49 -12.01 -9.65
C GLY A 123 11.28 -11.13 -10.03
N ASN A 124 10.36 -11.68 -10.83
CA ASN A 124 9.14 -10.97 -11.24
C ASN A 124 8.25 -10.64 -10.05
N ALA A 125 8.09 -11.54 -9.08
CA ALA A 125 7.29 -11.27 -7.89
C ALA A 125 7.88 -10.13 -7.04
N LEU A 126 9.21 -10.08 -6.87
CA LEU A 126 9.86 -8.98 -6.16
C LEU A 126 9.80 -7.66 -6.95
N LYS A 127 10.04 -7.70 -8.27
CA LYS A 127 9.93 -6.53 -9.13
C LYS A 127 8.51 -5.95 -9.11
N PHE A 128 7.49 -6.79 -9.08
CA PHE A 128 6.09 -6.39 -9.02
C PHE A 128 5.77 -5.59 -7.75
N LEU A 129 6.47 -5.82 -6.63
CA LEU A 129 6.28 -5.03 -5.39
C LEU A 129 6.66 -3.55 -5.54
N ILE A 130 7.58 -3.20 -6.46
CA ILE A 130 7.85 -1.80 -6.81
C ILE A 130 6.80 -1.29 -7.80
N GLU A 131 6.52 -2.04 -8.85
CA GLU A 131 5.67 -1.61 -9.96
C GLU A 131 4.18 -1.52 -9.56
N SER A 132 3.76 -2.36 -8.62
CA SER A 132 2.40 -2.39 -8.08
C SER A 132 2.42 -2.75 -6.59
N PRO A 133 2.81 -1.82 -5.72
CA PRO A 133 2.91 -2.06 -4.29
C PRO A 133 1.59 -2.61 -3.72
N PRO A 134 1.63 -3.48 -2.70
CA PRO A 134 0.44 -3.93 -2.00
C PRO A 134 -0.06 -2.84 -1.05
N LEU A 135 -0.50 -1.71 -1.62
CA LEU A 135 -1.04 -0.61 -0.85
C LEU A 135 -2.25 -1.05 -0.03
N PRO A 136 -2.47 -0.46 1.15
CA PRO A 136 -3.61 -0.82 1.99
C PRO A 136 -4.92 -0.53 1.26
N ASP A 137 -5.96 -1.24 1.64
CA ASP A 137 -7.31 -0.78 1.38
C ASP A 137 -7.53 0.53 2.16
N TRP A 138 -8.65 1.21 1.88
CA TRP A 138 -8.93 2.48 2.56
C TRP A 138 -8.81 2.35 4.09
N VAL A 139 -8.09 3.29 4.72
CA VAL A 139 -7.74 3.23 6.14
C VAL A 139 -8.97 3.38 7.05
N TYR A 140 -9.96 4.11 6.58
CA TYR A 140 -11.20 4.33 7.31
C TYR A 140 -12.33 3.55 6.66
N SER A 141 -12.82 2.53 7.35
CA SER A 141 -14.05 1.85 6.97
C SER A 141 -15.17 2.30 7.88
N PHE A 142 -16.33 2.55 7.33
CA PHE A 142 -17.54 2.86 8.10
C PHE A 142 -18.71 1.99 7.62
N ASP A 143 -19.64 1.72 8.54
CA ASP A 143 -20.92 1.17 8.15
C ASP A 143 -21.85 2.33 7.73
N LYS A 144 -22.34 2.32 6.49
CA LYS A 144 -23.25 3.32 5.98
C LYS A 144 -24.47 3.56 6.89
N LYS A 145 -24.88 2.54 7.65
CA LYS A 145 -25.99 2.66 8.59
C LYS A 145 -25.72 3.63 9.75
N ASN A 146 -24.44 3.85 10.05
CA ASN A 146 -24.00 4.74 11.13
C ASN A 146 -23.76 6.17 10.66
N ILE A 147 -23.91 6.45 9.36
CA ILE A 147 -23.77 7.82 8.83
C ILE A 147 -25.12 8.52 8.93
N ASN A 148 -25.17 9.57 9.67
CA ASN A 148 -26.39 10.37 9.90
C ASN A 148 -26.37 11.69 9.13
N GLU A 149 -25.17 12.19 8.79
CA GLU A 149 -24.99 13.47 8.10
C GLU A 149 -23.83 13.40 7.11
N ILE A 150 -23.95 14.14 6.00
CA ILE A 150 -22.89 14.36 5.02
C ILE A 150 -22.75 15.85 4.79
N LEU A 151 -21.59 16.41 5.11
CA LEU A 151 -21.26 17.81 4.91
C LEU A 151 -20.23 17.94 3.79
N ILE A 152 -20.54 18.71 2.76
CA ILE A 152 -19.66 18.92 1.62
C ILE A 152 -19.11 20.33 1.66
N TYR A 153 -17.77 20.43 1.75
CA TYR A 153 -17.03 21.68 1.78
C TYR A 153 -16.27 21.93 0.50
N ASN A 154 -16.23 23.17 0.06
CA ASN A 154 -15.34 23.63 -1.01
C ASN A 154 -14.54 24.83 -0.49
N SER A 155 -13.21 24.72 -0.52
CA SER A 155 -12.29 25.76 -0.04
C SER A 155 -12.63 26.25 1.38
N GLY A 156 -13.02 25.32 2.26
CA GLY A 156 -13.39 25.60 3.65
C GLY A 156 -14.82 26.12 3.86
N ASN A 157 -15.59 26.34 2.81
CA ASN A 157 -16.99 26.76 2.91
C ASN A 157 -17.92 25.56 2.75
N LEU A 158 -18.89 25.39 3.64
CA LEU A 158 -19.95 24.41 3.51
C LEU A 158 -20.84 24.80 2.32
N ILE A 159 -20.91 23.94 1.31
CA ILE A 159 -21.66 24.19 0.08
C ILE A 159 -22.90 23.31 -0.03
N GLN A 160 -22.93 22.19 0.65
CA GLN A 160 -24.07 21.26 0.65
C GLN A 160 -24.02 20.39 1.90
N ALA A 161 -25.21 20.07 2.41
CA ALA A 161 -25.38 19.20 3.55
C ALA A 161 -26.59 18.26 3.33
N TYR A 162 -26.45 17.02 3.80
CA TYR A 162 -27.51 16.03 3.79
C TYR A 162 -27.65 15.41 5.16
N GLY A 163 -28.87 15.30 5.64
CA GLY A 163 -29.21 14.62 6.88
C GLY A 163 -30.04 13.36 6.63
N ARG A 164 -29.84 12.34 7.44
CA ARG A 164 -30.60 11.12 7.39
C ARG A 164 -31.81 11.23 8.30
N ASN A 165 -32.98 10.81 7.83
CA ASN A 165 -34.14 10.69 8.70
C ASN A 165 -33.93 9.53 9.70
N ILE A 166 -33.72 9.86 10.97
CA ILE A 166 -33.46 8.89 12.04
C ILE A 166 -34.73 8.54 12.84
N PHE A 167 -35.84 9.26 12.61
CA PHE A 167 -37.04 9.15 13.46
C PHE A 167 -37.96 7.99 13.10
N THR A 168 -37.77 7.35 11.93
CA THR A 168 -38.56 6.18 11.53
C THR A 168 -37.63 5.07 11.02
N GLU A 169 -37.72 3.87 11.61
CA GLU A 169 -36.91 2.72 11.20
C GLU A 169 -37.12 2.35 9.71
N ASP A 170 -38.28 2.66 9.14
CA ASP A 170 -38.68 2.34 7.78
C ASP A 170 -38.29 3.43 6.76
N ASP A 171 -38.05 4.67 7.20
CA ASP A 171 -37.76 5.80 6.32
C ASP A 171 -36.27 6.25 6.44
N LYS A 172 -35.39 5.53 5.77
CA LYS A 172 -33.95 5.80 5.72
C LYS A 172 -33.58 6.81 4.64
N ARG A 173 -34.51 7.69 4.23
CA ARG A 173 -34.27 8.65 3.16
C ARG A 173 -33.36 9.78 3.65
N TRP A 174 -32.55 10.26 2.72
CA TRP A 174 -31.73 11.43 2.90
C TRP A 174 -32.50 12.69 2.56
N LYS A 175 -32.30 13.73 3.34
CA LYS A 175 -32.87 15.06 3.11
C LYS A 175 -31.74 16.05 2.82
N ILE A 176 -32.03 17.04 1.97
CA ILE A 176 -31.15 18.19 1.79
C ILE A 176 -31.33 19.11 2.99
N CYS A 177 -30.24 19.46 3.64
CA CYS A 177 -30.24 20.35 4.78
C CYS A 177 -30.18 21.81 4.32
N ASP A 178 -30.92 22.67 4.98
CA ASP A 178 -30.80 24.11 4.81
C ASP A 178 -29.44 24.58 5.38
N ILE A 179 -28.74 25.42 4.64
CA ILE A 179 -27.47 26.01 5.05
C ILE A 179 -27.72 27.47 5.37
N SER A 180 -27.51 27.85 6.62
CA SER A 180 -27.57 29.23 7.10
C SER A 180 -26.16 29.81 7.19
N ILE A 181 -26.04 31.14 7.19
CA ILE A 181 -24.77 31.85 7.36
C ILE A 181 -24.77 32.49 8.73
N ASP A 182 -23.79 32.17 9.52
CA ASP A 182 -23.55 32.84 10.81
C ASP A 182 -23.19 34.31 10.56
N GLU A 183 -24.01 35.21 11.08
CA GLU A 183 -23.87 36.68 10.85
C GLU A 183 -22.58 37.26 11.43
N LEU A 184 -22.01 36.64 12.48
CA LEU A 184 -20.80 37.10 13.15
C LEU A 184 -19.52 36.63 12.45
N THR A 185 -19.51 35.38 12.01
CA THR A 185 -18.33 34.73 11.43
C THR A 185 -18.36 34.69 9.91
N GLY A 186 -19.53 34.88 9.28
CA GLY A 186 -19.76 34.70 7.86
C GLY A 186 -19.60 33.27 7.38
N LYS A 187 -19.55 32.29 8.29
CA LYS A 187 -19.39 30.87 7.95
C LYS A 187 -20.73 30.17 7.78
N PRO A 188 -20.85 29.32 6.75
CA PRO A 188 -22.04 28.49 6.59
C PRO A 188 -22.10 27.40 7.66
N TYR A 189 -23.29 27.12 8.16
CA TYR A 189 -23.59 26.06 9.13
C TYR A 189 -24.98 25.45 8.84
N THR A 190 -25.26 24.30 9.45
CA THR A 190 -26.62 23.74 9.50
C THR A 190 -27.26 24.04 10.84
N GLU A 191 -28.54 24.43 10.87
CA GLU A 191 -29.22 24.86 12.09
C GLU A 191 -29.50 23.72 13.08
N GLU A 192 -29.52 22.48 12.58
CA GLU A 192 -29.82 21.27 13.36
C GLU A 192 -28.72 20.21 13.19
N GLU A 193 -28.39 19.49 14.27
CA GLU A 193 -27.43 18.38 14.28
C GLU A 193 -28.09 17.09 14.84
N PRO A 194 -28.32 16.04 14.03
CA PRO A 194 -28.21 16.00 12.56
C PRO A 194 -29.32 16.82 11.90
N CYS A 195 -29.01 17.41 10.75
CA CYS A 195 -29.98 18.24 10.07
C CYS A 195 -31.21 17.45 9.64
N GLU A 196 -32.38 17.95 9.95
CA GLU A 196 -33.63 17.26 9.57
C GLU A 196 -34.07 17.55 8.14
N GLY A 197 -33.58 18.61 7.50
CA GLY A 197 -33.86 19.03 6.14
C GLY A 197 -35.34 18.93 5.71
N ASN A 198 -35.79 19.79 4.83
CA ASN A 198 -37.20 19.90 4.46
C ASN A 198 -37.59 19.12 3.19
N GLU A 199 -36.59 18.79 2.32
CA GLU A 199 -36.83 18.11 1.07
C GLU A 199 -36.14 16.77 0.98
N PHE A 200 -36.82 15.76 0.48
CA PHE A 200 -36.20 14.45 0.22
C PHE A 200 -35.37 14.52 -1.06
N SER A 201 -34.11 14.16 -0.97
CA SER A 201 -33.26 13.95 -2.13
C SER A 201 -33.47 12.57 -2.72
N GLU A 202 -33.30 12.42 -4.04
CA GLU A 202 -33.21 11.09 -4.65
C GLU A 202 -32.02 10.34 -4.07
N ILE A 203 -32.32 9.25 -3.41
CA ILE A 203 -31.42 8.47 -2.55
C ILE A 203 -30.29 7.81 -3.31
N SER A 204 -30.51 7.48 -4.60
CA SER A 204 -29.58 6.71 -5.41
C SER A 204 -28.17 7.34 -5.44
N HIS A 205 -28.07 8.65 -5.61
CA HIS A 205 -26.79 9.34 -5.71
C HIS A 205 -26.03 9.39 -4.38
N ILE A 206 -26.74 9.57 -3.27
CA ILE A 206 -26.10 9.60 -1.94
C ILE A 206 -25.57 8.22 -1.56
N GLU A 207 -26.34 7.18 -1.83
CA GLU A 207 -25.92 5.80 -1.58
C GLU A 207 -24.70 5.43 -2.44
N GLU A 208 -24.67 5.86 -3.70
CA GLU A 208 -23.50 5.69 -4.60
C GLU A 208 -22.26 6.43 -4.06
N ILE A 209 -22.40 7.68 -3.60
CA ILE A 209 -21.32 8.44 -2.98
C ILE A 209 -20.80 7.71 -1.75
N LEU A 210 -21.68 7.24 -0.86
CA LEU A 210 -21.30 6.50 0.32
C LEU A 210 -20.61 5.17 -0.01
N ASP A 211 -21.02 4.49 -1.09
CA ASP A 211 -20.35 3.27 -1.55
C ASP A 211 -18.95 3.54 -2.08
N LEU A 212 -18.74 4.64 -2.80
CA LEU A 212 -17.44 5.08 -3.24
C LEU A 212 -16.55 5.49 -2.06
N MET A 213 -17.10 6.18 -1.08
CA MET A 213 -16.37 6.65 0.10
C MET A 213 -16.02 5.51 1.07
N LYS A 214 -16.83 4.46 1.11
CA LYS A 214 -16.62 3.32 2.02
C LYS A 214 -15.32 2.59 1.75
N ASN A 215 -14.95 2.41 0.48
CA ASN A 215 -13.77 1.67 0.06
C ASN A 215 -13.12 2.32 -1.17
N PRO A 216 -12.65 3.58 -1.06
CA PRO A 216 -11.92 4.20 -2.16
C PRO A 216 -10.64 3.41 -2.41
N LYS A 217 -10.29 3.21 -3.67
CA LYS A 217 -9.04 2.55 -4.04
C LYS A 217 -7.88 3.52 -3.85
N ILE A 218 -6.89 3.13 -3.03
CA ILE A 218 -5.63 3.86 -2.93
C ILE A 218 -4.77 3.50 -4.14
N GLU A 219 -4.45 4.48 -4.97
CA GLU A 219 -3.57 4.31 -6.15
C GLU A 219 -2.12 4.64 -5.82
N ASP A 220 -1.88 5.70 -5.02
CA ASP A 220 -0.54 6.05 -4.54
C ASP A 220 -0.62 6.82 -3.20
N ILE A 221 0.51 6.87 -2.50
CA ILE A 221 0.72 7.64 -1.28
C ILE A 221 1.65 8.79 -1.62
N VAL A 222 1.09 9.96 -1.86
CA VAL A 222 1.84 11.15 -2.32
C VAL A 222 2.56 11.83 -1.16
N VAL A 223 1.87 12.03 -0.03
CA VAL A 223 2.41 12.63 1.19
C VAL A 223 1.97 11.82 2.40
N ALA A 224 2.92 11.54 3.28
CA ALA A 224 2.68 10.83 4.51
C ALA A 224 2.87 11.79 5.69
N GLY A 225 1.86 11.84 6.55
CA GLY A 225 1.93 12.60 7.80
C GLY A 225 1.97 14.12 7.59
N LEU A 226 0.86 14.72 7.17
CA LEU A 226 0.62 16.11 7.49
C LEU A 226 0.37 16.15 8.99
N GLU A 227 1.34 16.69 9.74
CA GLU A 227 1.08 17.10 11.10
C GLU A 227 -0.01 18.17 11.03
N THR A 228 -1.15 17.89 11.62
CA THR A 228 -2.17 18.92 11.84
C THR A 228 -1.61 19.84 12.92
N GLU A 229 -1.24 21.07 12.55
CA GLU A 229 -0.98 22.16 13.49
C GLU A 229 -2.23 22.47 14.33
#